data_fce85be2294dcae10d08f1bf5d0f7e68
#
_entry.id   fce85be2294dcae10d08f1bf5d0f7e68
#
_cell.length_a   1.000
_cell.length_b   1.000
_cell.length_c   1.000
_cell.angle_alpha   90.00
_cell.angle_beta   90.00
_cell.angle_gamma   90.00
#
_symmetry.space_group_name_H-M   'P 1'
#
loop_
_entity.id
_entity.type
_entity.pdbx_description
1 polymer ?
#
loop_
_entity_poly.entity_id
_entity_poly.type
_entity_poly.pdbx_seq_one_letter_code
_entity_poly.pdbx_strand_id
1 'polypeptide(L)'
;MKLKSMLLTLFVLLSLSCSGRSATNDSSSAETAVLQSSKPNKAAAAYLETGGERKLELLYKKTPEGDLHLDLYYPTPKPLGKYPVIIYTHGGGWAAGSKLGAGKALFAVVFKKLVNQGFAVASVDYRLWKTEGTVAMRDCVIDSKDAIRYLSKNSESLGIDPLRVYAMGDSAGGQIAQMLLLSSPESLPGDPALAGTPYKMVAGVSWYGPCDFEQEDLFNSYDRAGFRDRFGPRIVKPGSKPEEKLPLYREMSPINYLTKDSPPLLMIQGDKDTTIPVKHAYYMQKKAAALKAPVEIMIIQHAGHNWRKVDADIEPSREVIVARTVRFFVDHLRGH
;
A
#
# COMPACT_ATOMS: atom_id res chain seq x y z
N MET A 1 23.82 -54.17 14.53
CA MET A 1 23.54 -55.01 15.76
C MET A 1 22.49 -54.24 16.57
N LYS A 2 21.36 -54.92 16.86
CA LYS A 2 20.23 -54.65 17.80
C LYS A 2 19.38 -53.41 17.48
N LEU A 3 18.19 -53.42 16.93
CA LEU A 3 16.90 -54.16 17.01
C LEU A 3 16.19 -54.04 18.37
N LYS A 4 14.91 -53.70 18.28
CA LYS A 4 13.76 -53.87 19.22
C LYS A 4 13.20 -52.53 19.69
N SER A 5 11.88 -52.25 19.77
CA SER A 5 10.64 -53.02 19.56
C SER A 5 9.50 -52.01 19.89
N MET A 6 8.55 -51.80 19.04
CA MET A 6 7.11 -52.12 19.10
C MET A 6 6.46 -52.23 20.48
N LEU A 7 5.47 -51.37 20.79
CA LEU A 7 4.24 -51.79 21.46
C LEU A 7 3.03 -50.94 21.04
N LEU A 8 2.09 -51.64 20.46
CA LEU A 8 0.72 -51.26 20.11
C LEU A 8 -0.17 -51.61 21.30
N THR A 9 -1.07 -50.73 21.70
CA THR A 9 -2.18 -51.12 22.58
C THR A 9 -3.49 -50.49 22.14
N LEU A 10 -4.33 -51.33 21.59
CA LEU A 10 -5.74 -51.16 21.24
C LEU A 10 -6.59 -51.42 22.48
N PHE A 11 -7.63 -50.59 22.74
CA PHE A 11 -8.78 -51.05 23.53
C PHE A 11 -10.09 -50.59 22.93
N VAL A 12 -10.99 -51.54 22.87
CA VAL A 12 -12.26 -51.63 22.17
C VAL A 12 -13.41 -51.43 23.14
N LEU A 13 -14.46 -50.74 22.67
CA LEU A 13 -15.91 -50.86 22.89
C LEU A 13 -16.47 -51.27 24.29
N LEU A 14 -17.49 -50.55 24.73
CA LEU A 14 -18.81 -51.17 24.97
C LEU A 14 -19.94 -50.14 25.04
N SER A 15 -20.98 -50.43 24.29
CA SER A 15 -22.31 -49.84 24.24
C SER A 15 -23.17 -50.30 25.41
N LEU A 16 -24.11 -49.48 25.89
CA LEU A 16 -25.39 -49.98 26.40
C LEU A 16 -26.49 -48.90 26.27
N SER A 17 -27.52 -49.33 25.59
CA SER A 17 -28.82 -48.68 25.43
C SER A 17 -29.73 -48.94 26.64
N CYS A 18 -30.60 -48.01 27.00
CA CYS A 18 -31.92 -48.39 27.51
C CYS A 18 -32.97 -47.28 27.26
N SER A 19 -34.07 -47.73 26.78
CA SER A 19 -35.29 -47.09 26.38
C SER A 19 -36.24 -46.77 27.53
N GLY A 20 -37.14 -45.79 27.33
CA GLY A 20 -38.33 -45.64 28.18
C GLY A 20 -39.19 -44.42 27.82
N ARG A 21 -40.37 -44.70 27.24
CA ARG A 21 -41.53 -43.90 26.97
C ARG A 21 -41.98 -42.97 28.14
N SER A 22 -42.71 -41.87 27.91
CA SER A 22 -44.08 -41.73 27.37
C SER A 22 -44.52 -40.25 27.43
N ALA A 23 -45.45 -39.94 26.58
CA ALA A 23 -46.08 -38.66 26.26
C ALA A 23 -46.87 -38.00 27.41
N THR A 24 -47.04 -36.66 27.34
CA THR A 24 -48.39 -36.03 27.16
C THR A 24 -48.23 -34.55 26.82
N ASN A 25 -49.16 -34.07 26.03
CA ASN A 25 -49.38 -32.68 25.55
C ASN A 25 -49.53 -31.69 26.71
N ASP A 26 -49.10 -30.45 26.54
CA ASP A 26 -50.02 -29.35 26.40
C ASP A 26 -49.40 -28.10 25.86
N SER A 27 -50.22 -27.34 25.16
CA SER A 27 -49.98 -26.13 24.42
C SER A 27 -49.75 -24.89 25.31
N SER A 28 -48.76 -24.05 24.99
CA SER A 28 -48.97 -22.61 24.99
C SER A 28 -47.82 -21.89 24.28
N SER A 29 -48.18 -21.13 23.29
CA SER A 29 -47.36 -20.21 22.51
C SER A 29 -46.68 -19.14 23.35
N ALA A 30 -45.37 -19.01 23.19
CA ALA A 30 -44.66 -17.74 23.40
C ALA A 30 -43.47 -17.71 22.44
N GLU A 31 -43.62 -16.93 21.36
CA GLU A 31 -42.55 -16.53 20.46
C GLU A 31 -41.45 -15.81 21.26
N THR A 32 -40.37 -16.49 21.53
CA THR A 32 -39.14 -15.84 21.94
C THR A 32 -38.29 -15.61 20.70
N ALA A 33 -38.39 -14.41 20.14
CA ALA A 33 -37.50 -13.95 19.09
C ALA A 33 -36.05 -13.98 19.63
N VAL A 34 -35.31 -14.99 19.22
CA VAL A 34 -33.86 -15.05 19.41
C VAL A 34 -33.26 -13.97 18.53
N LEU A 35 -32.90 -12.83 19.11
CA LEU A 35 -32.01 -11.86 18.52
C LEU A 35 -30.67 -12.56 18.21
N GLN A 36 -30.53 -13.05 16.99
CA GLN A 36 -29.23 -13.42 16.47
C GLN A 36 -28.41 -12.14 16.39
N SER A 37 -27.50 -11.96 17.33
CA SER A 37 -26.45 -10.95 17.23
C SER A 37 -25.61 -11.29 15.99
N SER A 38 -25.89 -10.64 14.88
CA SER A 38 -25.03 -10.67 13.71
C SER A 38 -23.66 -10.17 14.12
N LYS A 39 -22.67 -11.06 14.10
CA LYS A 39 -21.26 -10.66 14.23
C LYS A 39 -21.01 -9.56 13.20
N PRO A 40 -20.37 -8.42 13.56
CA PRO A 40 -20.13 -7.36 12.60
C PRO A 40 -19.35 -7.94 11.43
N ASN A 41 -19.85 -7.68 10.22
CA ASN A 41 -19.26 -8.14 8.98
C ASN A 41 -17.83 -7.56 8.91
N LYS A 42 -16.81 -8.42 9.04
CA LYS A 42 -15.38 -8.05 9.06
C LYS A 42 -14.96 -7.23 7.83
N ALA A 43 -15.69 -7.34 6.73
CA ALA A 43 -15.45 -6.57 5.50
C ALA A 43 -15.88 -5.10 5.64
N ALA A 44 -16.98 -4.79 6.33
CA ALA A 44 -17.47 -3.42 6.50
C ALA A 44 -16.51 -2.53 7.31
N ALA A 45 -15.68 -3.11 8.18
CA ALA A 45 -14.69 -2.38 8.99
C ALA A 45 -13.38 -2.03 8.23
N ALA A 46 -13.24 -2.40 6.96
CA ALA A 46 -12.00 -2.25 6.20
C ALA A 46 -11.99 -1.03 5.25
N TYR A 47 -13.15 -0.49 4.90
CA TYR A 47 -13.22 0.71 4.05
C TYR A 47 -12.92 1.99 4.83
N LEU A 48 -12.36 2.96 4.12
CA LEU A 48 -12.16 4.30 4.70
C LEU A 48 -13.54 4.96 4.97
N GLU A 49 -13.81 5.25 6.22
CA GLU A 49 -15.03 5.95 6.63
C GLU A 49 -14.81 7.47 6.52
N THR A 50 -15.48 8.09 5.57
CA THR A 50 -15.53 9.54 5.35
C THR A 50 -16.98 10.01 5.38
N GLY A 51 -17.22 11.29 5.61
CA GLY A 51 -18.58 11.85 5.51
C GLY A 51 -19.07 12.06 4.07
N GLY A 52 -18.20 11.83 3.07
CA GLY A 52 -18.47 12.08 1.66
C GLY A 52 -18.93 10.85 0.88
N GLU A 53 -19.22 11.07 -0.41
CA GLU A 53 -19.51 10.01 -1.38
C GLU A 53 -18.34 9.03 -1.49
N ARG A 54 -18.66 7.76 -1.76
CA ARG A 54 -17.69 6.71 -2.07
C ARG A 54 -18.07 6.03 -3.38
N LYS A 55 -17.10 5.85 -4.28
CA LYS A 55 -17.24 4.96 -5.43
C LYS A 55 -16.29 3.79 -5.21
N LEU A 56 -16.83 2.66 -4.81
CA LEU A 56 -16.08 1.46 -4.47
C LEU A 56 -16.02 0.51 -5.67
N GLU A 57 -15.00 -0.35 -5.68
CA GLU A 57 -14.82 -1.41 -6.68
C GLU A 57 -14.82 -0.88 -8.13
N LEU A 58 -14.23 0.31 -8.37
CA LEU A 58 -14.08 0.82 -9.72
C LEU A 58 -13.06 -0.03 -10.48
N LEU A 59 -13.53 -0.81 -11.46
CA LEU A 59 -12.68 -1.60 -12.35
C LEU A 59 -11.87 -0.67 -13.24
N TYR A 60 -10.56 -0.61 -13.04
CA TYR A 60 -9.69 0.26 -13.84
C TYR A 60 -8.81 -0.50 -14.84
N LYS A 61 -8.59 -1.81 -14.61
CA LYS A 61 -7.75 -2.63 -15.49
C LYS A 61 -8.15 -4.11 -15.40
N LYS A 62 -8.14 -4.80 -16.54
CA LYS A 62 -8.23 -6.27 -16.61
C LYS A 62 -6.85 -6.84 -16.87
N THR A 63 -6.48 -7.90 -16.14
CA THR A 63 -5.22 -8.61 -16.30
C THR A 63 -5.42 -10.12 -16.35
N PRO A 64 -4.45 -10.88 -16.85
CA PRO A 64 -4.54 -12.35 -16.79
C PRO A 64 -4.64 -12.90 -15.36
N GLU A 65 -4.09 -12.16 -14.38
CA GLU A 65 -4.09 -12.54 -12.97
C GLU A 65 -5.37 -12.15 -12.24
N GLY A 66 -6.23 -11.36 -12.87
CA GLY A 66 -7.53 -10.91 -12.34
C GLY A 66 -7.81 -9.43 -12.61
N ASP A 67 -9.02 -9.05 -12.30
CA ASP A 67 -9.48 -7.66 -12.42
C ASP A 67 -8.91 -6.79 -11.29
N LEU A 68 -8.43 -5.60 -11.64
CA LEU A 68 -7.86 -4.63 -10.71
C LEU A 68 -8.84 -3.48 -10.48
N HIS A 69 -9.10 -3.20 -9.21
CA HIS A 69 -10.06 -2.20 -8.78
C HIS A 69 -9.39 -1.10 -7.96
N LEU A 70 -10.04 0.04 -7.91
CA LEU A 70 -9.74 1.11 -6.98
C LEU A 70 -10.99 1.57 -6.25
N ASP A 71 -10.82 2.11 -5.05
CA ASP A 71 -11.87 2.77 -4.29
C ASP A 71 -11.60 4.27 -4.26
N LEU A 72 -12.61 5.06 -4.56
CA LEU A 72 -12.53 6.52 -4.61
C LEU A 72 -13.42 7.13 -3.52
N TYR A 73 -12.82 7.93 -2.66
CA TYR A 73 -13.44 8.60 -1.51
C TYR A 73 -13.42 10.10 -1.72
N TYR A 74 -14.56 10.75 -1.58
CA TYR A 74 -14.73 12.18 -1.85
C TYR A 74 -14.86 13.00 -0.58
N PRO A 75 -14.43 14.28 -0.61
CA PRO A 75 -14.69 15.20 0.48
C PRO A 75 -16.15 15.63 0.55
N THR A 76 -16.55 16.12 1.73
CA THR A 76 -17.82 16.82 1.94
C THR A 76 -17.56 18.08 2.76
N PRO A 77 -18.16 19.24 2.41
CA PRO A 77 -19.04 19.44 1.25
C PRO A 77 -18.29 19.30 -0.09
N LYS A 78 -19.05 19.08 -1.17
CA LYS A 78 -18.50 19.04 -2.52
C LYS A 78 -17.92 20.41 -2.88
N PRO A 79 -16.63 20.53 -3.26
CA PRO A 79 -16.05 21.80 -3.69
C PRO A 79 -16.63 22.26 -5.03
N LEU A 80 -16.47 23.55 -5.32
CA LEU A 80 -16.67 24.06 -6.65
C LEU A 80 -15.54 23.57 -7.55
N GLY A 81 -15.87 22.84 -8.63
CA GLY A 81 -14.92 22.30 -9.59
C GLY A 81 -14.47 20.86 -9.31
N LYS A 82 -13.35 20.46 -9.92
CA LYS A 82 -12.78 19.11 -9.84
C LYS A 82 -11.90 18.93 -8.61
N TYR A 83 -11.87 17.72 -8.08
CA TYR A 83 -11.10 17.37 -6.90
C TYR A 83 -9.63 17.14 -7.21
N PRO A 84 -8.68 17.70 -6.45
CA PRO A 84 -7.33 17.14 -6.37
C PRO A 84 -7.42 15.72 -5.82
N VAL A 85 -6.59 14.79 -6.33
CA VAL A 85 -6.67 13.38 -5.93
C VAL A 85 -5.34 12.87 -5.40
N ILE A 86 -5.40 12.16 -4.27
CA ILE A 86 -4.26 11.42 -3.73
C ILE A 86 -4.41 9.96 -4.11
N ILE A 87 -3.42 9.44 -4.83
CA ILE A 87 -3.30 8.01 -5.13
C ILE A 87 -2.59 7.34 -3.96
N TYR A 88 -3.26 6.40 -3.31
CA TYR A 88 -2.65 5.58 -2.27
C TYR A 88 -2.32 4.20 -2.79
N THR A 89 -1.05 3.84 -2.66
CA THR A 89 -0.49 2.52 -2.95
C THR A 89 -0.07 1.85 -1.66
N HIS A 90 -0.63 0.68 -1.38
CA HIS A 90 -0.45 -0.03 -0.11
C HIS A 90 0.92 -0.74 -0.01
N GLY A 91 1.40 -0.93 1.21
CA GLY A 91 2.54 -1.79 1.51
C GLY A 91 2.22 -3.29 1.37
N GLY A 92 3.19 -4.13 1.72
CA GLY A 92 3.06 -5.59 1.66
C GLY A 92 4.13 -6.25 0.81
N GLY A 93 5.24 -5.56 0.55
CA GLY A 93 6.41 -6.09 -0.17
C GLY A 93 6.08 -6.52 -1.60
N TRP A 94 5.18 -5.83 -2.28
CA TRP A 94 4.67 -6.13 -3.65
C TRP A 94 4.00 -7.51 -3.78
N ALA A 95 3.81 -8.24 -2.69
CA ALA A 95 3.30 -9.62 -2.66
C ALA A 95 2.05 -9.80 -1.78
N ALA A 96 1.63 -8.76 -1.08
CA ALA A 96 0.46 -8.79 -0.19
C ALA A 96 -0.15 -7.39 -0.07
N GLY A 97 -1.30 -7.30 0.57
CA GLY A 97 -2.03 -6.04 0.76
C GLY A 97 -3.19 -5.89 -0.21
N SER A 98 -3.88 -4.77 -0.10
CA SER A 98 -4.97 -4.36 -1.00
C SER A 98 -5.35 -2.90 -0.76
N LYS A 99 -6.18 -2.34 -1.63
CA LYS A 99 -6.81 -1.01 -1.50
C LYS A 99 -7.52 -0.77 -0.16
N LEU A 100 -7.93 -1.81 0.54
CA LEU A 100 -8.50 -1.71 1.89
C LEU A 100 -7.51 -1.17 2.94
N GLY A 101 -6.22 -1.08 2.60
CA GLY A 101 -5.20 -0.45 3.43
C GLY A 101 -5.52 0.98 3.83
N ALA A 102 -6.18 1.76 2.97
CA ALA A 102 -6.57 3.14 3.26
C ALA A 102 -7.47 3.30 4.49
N GLY A 103 -8.31 2.30 4.79
CA GLY A 103 -9.20 2.27 5.95
C GLY A 103 -8.53 1.79 7.25
N LYS A 104 -7.23 1.49 7.26
CA LYS A 104 -6.56 0.86 8.41
C LYS A 104 -5.66 1.82 9.18
N ALA A 105 -5.64 1.67 10.51
CA ALA A 105 -4.69 2.31 11.42
C ALA A 105 -4.46 3.81 11.11
N LEU A 106 -3.19 4.23 11.03
CA LEU A 106 -2.82 5.62 10.80
C LEU A 106 -3.22 6.13 9.40
N PHE A 107 -3.34 5.26 8.40
CA PHE A 107 -3.78 5.66 7.06
C PHE A 107 -5.19 6.20 7.08
N ALA A 108 -6.11 5.54 7.80
CA ALA A 108 -7.47 6.04 7.97
C ALA A 108 -7.50 7.44 8.60
N VAL A 109 -6.62 7.71 9.57
CA VAL A 109 -6.51 9.04 10.21
C VAL A 109 -5.99 10.07 9.22
N VAL A 110 -4.92 9.75 8.47
CA VAL A 110 -4.35 10.64 7.44
C VAL A 110 -5.39 10.97 6.37
N PHE A 111 -6.01 9.94 5.79
CA PHE A 111 -6.94 10.14 4.68
C PHE A 111 -8.23 10.85 5.10
N LYS A 112 -8.77 10.57 6.29
CA LYS A 112 -9.89 11.36 6.84
C LYS A 112 -9.54 12.85 6.94
N LYS A 113 -8.35 13.17 7.44
CA LYS A 113 -7.89 14.57 7.53
C LYS A 113 -7.72 15.19 6.14
N LEU A 114 -7.16 14.46 5.15
CA LEU A 114 -6.96 14.94 3.78
C LEU A 114 -8.29 15.13 3.04
N VAL A 115 -9.23 14.21 3.20
CA VAL A 115 -10.60 14.36 2.67
C VAL A 115 -11.25 15.62 3.24
N ASN A 116 -11.10 15.89 4.53
CA ASN A 116 -11.60 17.14 5.15
C ASN A 116 -10.88 18.41 4.65
N GLN A 117 -9.71 18.28 4.02
CA GLN A 117 -9.00 19.38 3.36
C GLN A 117 -9.34 19.53 1.86
N GLY A 118 -10.30 18.75 1.36
CA GLY A 118 -10.80 18.86 -0.02
C GLY A 118 -10.15 17.90 -1.03
N PHE A 119 -9.30 16.99 -0.60
CA PHE A 119 -8.76 15.96 -1.49
C PHE A 119 -9.73 14.80 -1.67
N ALA A 120 -9.87 14.31 -2.90
CA ALA A 120 -10.31 12.94 -3.11
C ALA A 120 -9.15 11.98 -2.80
N VAL A 121 -9.48 10.75 -2.36
CA VAL A 121 -8.48 9.69 -2.13
C VAL A 121 -8.84 8.48 -2.98
N ALA A 122 -7.92 8.07 -3.84
CA ALA A 122 -8.03 6.84 -4.65
C ALA A 122 -7.11 5.77 -4.07
N SER A 123 -7.68 4.77 -3.44
CA SER A 123 -6.93 3.61 -2.93
C SER A 123 -6.92 2.51 -3.97
N VAL A 124 -5.73 2.01 -4.34
CA VAL A 124 -5.53 1.23 -5.55
C VAL A 124 -5.08 -0.19 -5.21
N ASP A 125 -5.73 -1.20 -5.81
CA ASP A 125 -5.15 -2.52 -5.94
C ASP A 125 -4.15 -2.53 -7.11
N TYR A 126 -3.09 -3.30 -7.00
CA TYR A 126 -2.16 -3.61 -8.07
C TYR A 126 -1.85 -5.12 -8.04
N ARG A 127 -1.40 -5.70 -9.15
CA ARG A 127 -1.03 -7.12 -9.19
C ARG A 127 0.02 -7.42 -8.14
N LEU A 128 -0.09 -8.59 -7.51
CA LEU A 128 0.80 -9.03 -6.46
C LEU A 128 1.75 -10.12 -6.96
N TRP A 129 3.03 -9.97 -6.65
CA TRP A 129 4.03 -10.98 -6.91
C TRP A 129 3.71 -12.28 -6.16
N LYS A 130 3.92 -13.42 -6.83
CA LYS A 130 3.83 -14.78 -6.28
C LYS A 130 5.05 -15.57 -6.68
N THR A 131 5.47 -16.54 -5.86
CA THR A 131 6.69 -17.33 -6.07
C THR A 131 6.75 -18.00 -7.44
N GLU A 132 5.62 -18.51 -7.91
CA GLU A 132 5.52 -19.21 -9.22
C GLU A 132 4.73 -18.36 -10.26
N GLY A 133 4.56 -17.07 -9.97
CA GLY A 133 3.80 -16.15 -10.83
C GLY A 133 4.66 -15.45 -11.86
N THR A 134 4.00 -14.77 -12.79
CA THR A 134 4.63 -13.97 -13.84
C THR A 134 4.78 -12.48 -13.46
N VAL A 135 4.15 -12.05 -12.38
CA VAL A 135 4.12 -10.66 -11.92
C VAL A 135 5.45 -10.25 -11.29
N ALA A 136 6.01 -9.13 -11.74
CA ALA A 136 7.17 -8.50 -11.13
C ALA A 136 6.81 -7.14 -10.51
N MET A 137 7.74 -6.56 -9.75
CA MET A 137 7.60 -5.21 -9.19
C MET A 137 7.23 -4.17 -10.25
N ARG A 138 7.79 -4.33 -11.46
CA ARG A 138 7.49 -3.47 -12.61
C ARG A 138 6.00 -3.46 -12.95
N ASP A 139 5.35 -4.62 -12.87
CA ASP A 139 3.90 -4.74 -13.14
C ASP A 139 3.08 -4.01 -12.07
N CYS A 140 3.50 -4.06 -10.79
CA CYS A 140 2.85 -3.32 -9.71
C CYS A 140 2.89 -1.80 -9.94
N VAL A 141 4.03 -1.27 -10.41
CA VAL A 141 4.18 0.15 -10.75
C VAL A 141 3.33 0.52 -11.97
N ILE A 142 3.36 -0.29 -13.02
CA ILE A 142 2.56 -0.09 -14.24
C ILE A 142 1.06 -0.04 -13.90
N ASP A 143 0.58 -0.99 -13.10
CA ASP A 143 -0.84 -1.03 -12.71
C ASP A 143 -1.24 0.23 -11.95
N SER A 144 -0.38 0.68 -11.02
CA SER A 144 -0.61 1.92 -10.27
C SER A 144 -0.58 3.18 -11.16
N LYS A 145 0.26 3.21 -12.21
CA LYS A 145 0.22 4.27 -13.23
C LYS A 145 -1.06 4.21 -14.07
N ASP A 146 -1.50 3.00 -14.42
CA ASP A 146 -2.75 2.83 -15.16
C ASP A 146 -3.97 3.25 -14.34
N ALA A 147 -3.95 3.10 -13.01
CA ALA A 147 -4.99 3.66 -12.15
C ALA A 147 -5.05 5.19 -12.25
N ILE A 148 -3.90 5.89 -12.29
CA ILE A 148 -3.88 7.35 -12.52
C ILE A 148 -4.42 7.68 -13.91
N ARG A 149 -3.96 6.98 -14.95
CA ARG A 149 -4.43 7.20 -16.34
C ARG A 149 -5.94 6.95 -16.45
N TYR A 150 -6.47 5.93 -15.77
CA TYR A 150 -7.92 5.66 -15.72
C TYR A 150 -8.69 6.82 -15.07
N LEU A 151 -8.22 7.32 -13.93
CA LEU A 151 -8.84 8.48 -13.25
C LEU A 151 -8.79 9.72 -14.13
N SER A 152 -7.67 9.96 -14.80
CA SER A 152 -7.50 11.08 -15.73
C SER A 152 -8.44 10.97 -16.94
N LYS A 153 -8.50 9.80 -17.58
CA LYS A 153 -9.39 9.53 -18.73
C LYS A 153 -10.86 9.73 -18.37
N ASN A 154 -11.24 9.38 -17.15
CA ASN A 154 -12.60 9.51 -16.63
C ASN A 154 -12.82 10.76 -15.76
N SER A 155 -11.92 11.75 -15.89
CA SER A 155 -11.88 12.93 -15.00
C SER A 155 -13.19 13.70 -14.91
N GLU A 156 -13.94 13.82 -16.01
CA GLU A 156 -15.24 14.51 -16.03
C GLU A 156 -16.29 13.76 -15.21
N SER A 157 -16.48 12.47 -15.47
CA SER A 157 -17.49 11.65 -14.80
C SER A 157 -17.15 11.36 -13.33
N LEU A 158 -15.85 11.36 -12.99
CA LEU A 158 -15.38 11.18 -11.63
C LEU A 158 -15.15 12.51 -10.89
N GLY A 159 -15.22 13.65 -11.56
CA GLY A 159 -14.97 14.96 -10.96
C GLY A 159 -13.52 15.15 -10.48
N ILE A 160 -12.55 14.41 -11.03
CA ILE A 160 -11.15 14.46 -10.63
C ILE A 160 -10.38 15.45 -11.52
N ASP A 161 -9.47 16.22 -10.90
CA ASP A 161 -8.57 17.09 -11.63
C ASP A 161 -7.27 16.33 -11.99
N PRO A 162 -7.07 15.98 -13.27
CA PRO A 162 -5.88 15.25 -13.69
C PRO A 162 -4.58 16.08 -13.61
N LEU A 163 -4.68 17.38 -13.44
CA LEU A 163 -3.52 18.27 -13.26
C LEU A 163 -3.12 18.46 -11.80
N ARG A 164 -3.90 17.90 -10.85
CA ARG A 164 -3.65 17.96 -9.41
C ARG A 164 -3.65 16.56 -8.79
N VAL A 165 -2.69 15.72 -9.22
CA VAL A 165 -2.51 14.33 -8.74
C VAL A 165 -1.36 14.28 -7.73
N TYR A 166 -1.59 13.61 -6.63
CA TYR A 166 -0.64 13.40 -5.55
C TYR A 166 -0.43 11.92 -5.31
N ALA A 167 0.72 11.53 -4.76
CA ALA A 167 0.99 10.13 -4.44
C ALA A 167 1.30 9.94 -2.96
N MET A 168 0.78 8.87 -2.36
CA MET A 168 1.15 8.43 -1.02
C MET A 168 1.24 6.90 -0.99
N GLY A 169 2.22 6.39 -0.26
CA GLY A 169 2.33 4.95 -0.04
C GLY A 169 3.26 4.62 1.11
N ASP A 170 3.21 3.36 1.53
CA ASP A 170 4.01 2.81 2.61
C ASP A 170 4.83 1.58 2.17
N SER A 171 6.05 1.43 2.65
CA SER A 171 6.92 0.27 2.34
C SER A 171 7.03 0.05 0.82
N ALA A 172 6.59 -1.10 0.32
CA ALA A 172 6.48 -1.36 -1.13
C ALA A 172 5.64 -0.30 -1.85
N GLY A 173 4.49 0.09 -1.27
CA GLY A 173 3.67 1.19 -1.79
C GLY A 173 4.37 2.54 -1.73
N GLY A 174 5.26 2.75 -0.75
CA GLY A 174 6.11 3.94 -0.66
C GLY A 174 7.10 4.04 -1.82
N GLN A 175 7.67 2.92 -2.26
CA GLN A 175 8.48 2.87 -3.49
C GLN A 175 7.60 3.13 -4.72
N ILE A 176 6.42 2.51 -4.81
CA ILE A 176 5.50 2.77 -5.93
C ILE A 176 5.12 4.26 -5.95
N ALA A 177 4.77 4.87 -4.82
CA ALA A 177 4.44 6.29 -4.75
C ALA A 177 5.60 7.20 -5.24
N GLN A 178 6.85 6.86 -4.89
CA GLN A 178 8.03 7.54 -5.44
C GLN A 178 8.15 7.36 -6.96
N MET A 179 7.91 6.15 -7.48
CA MET A 179 7.92 5.88 -8.93
C MET A 179 6.83 6.66 -9.66
N LEU A 180 5.62 6.72 -9.11
CA LEU A 180 4.51 7.50 -9.67
C LEU A 180 4.86 8.99 -9.75
N LEU A 181 5.49 9.51 -8.70
CA LEU A 181 5.84 10.91 -8.58
C LEU A 181 6.98 11.33 -9.49
N LEU A 182 8.05 10.52 -9.56
CA LEU A 182 9.33 10.94 -10.13
C LEU A 182 9.50 10.51 -11.60
N SER A 183 8.86 9.42 -12.03
CA SER A 183 8.96 8.96 -13.43
C SER A 183 7.92 9.68 -14.32
N SER A 184 8.28 9.94 -15.58
CA SER A 184 7.37 10.64 -16.49
C SER A 184 6.04 9.91 -16.69
N PRO A 185 4.93 10.60 -16.98
CA PRO A 185 3.64 9.96 -17.27
C PRO A 185 3.70 8.90 -18.37
N GLU A 186 4.56 9.07 -19.36
CA GLU A 186 4.72 8.21 -20.53
C GLU A 186 5.59 6.98 -20.22
N SER A 187 6.42 7.03 -19.18
CA SER A 187 7.28 5.91 -18.79
C SER A 187 6.44 4.73 -18.30
N LEU A 188 7.00 3.53 -18.41
CA LEU A 188 6.34 2.30 -17.97
C LEU A 188 4.93 2.18 -18.59
N PRO A 189 4.84 2.06 -19.93
CA PRO A 189 3.55 1.93 -20.60
C PRO A 189 2.81 0.69 -20.12
N GLY A 190 1.50 0.85 -19.95
CA GLY A 190 0.60 -0.20 -19.46
C GLY A 190 -0.48 -0.54 -20.48
N ASP A 191 -1.75 -0.39 -20.08
CA ASP A 191 -2.90 -0.65 -20.95
C ASP A 191 -2.90 0.33 -22.14
N PRO A 192 -2.84 -0.17 -23.40
CA PRO A 192 -2.92 0.69 -24.58
C PRO A 192 -4.17 1.58 -24.63
N ALA A 193 -5.29 1.14 -24.06
CA ALA A 193 -6.51 1.93 -23.99
C ALA A 193 -6.40 3.18 -23.10
N LEU A 194 -5.38 3.23 -22.24
CA LEU A 194 -5.07 4.34 -21.34
C LEU A 194 -3.85 5.15 -21.81
N ALA A 195 -3.21 4.75 -22.91
CA ALA A 195 -2.02 5.43 -23.45
C ALA A 195 -2.32 6.90 -23.81
N GLY A 196 -1.33 7.77 -23.62
CA GLY A 196 -1.44 9.18 -23.96
C GLY A 196 -2.39 10.00 -23.09
N THR A 197 -2.99 9.41 -22.05
CA THR A 197 -3.87 10.15 -21.13
C THR A 197 -3.02 11.07 -20.23
N PRO A 198 -3.20 12.40 -20.33
CA PRO A 198 -2.36 13.36 -19.62
C PRO A 198 -2.74 13.45 -18.14
N TYR A 199 -1.72 13.54 -17.28
CA TYR A 199 -1.87 13.90 -15.87
C TYR A 199 -0.61 14.63 -15.37
N LYS A 200 -0.76 15.36 -14.26
CA LYS A 200 0.38 16.06 -13.64
C LYS A 200 0.47 15.66 -12.16
N MET A 201 1.64 15.13 -11.80
CA MET A 201 1.98 14.91 -10.39
C MET A 201 2.39 16.23 -9.74
N VAL A 202 1.87 16.51 -8.54
CA VAL A 202 2.11 17.75 -7.80
C VAL A 202 3.05 17.56 -6.64
N ALA A 203 2.82 16.54 -5.80
CA ALA A 203 3.66 16.21 -4.66
C ALA A 203 3.43 14.76 -4.22
N GLY A 204 4.35 14.21 -3.43
CA GLY A 204 4.22 12.85 -2.92
C GLY A 204 4.80 12.65 -1.53
N VAL A 205 4.26 11.65 -0.82
CA VAL A 205 4.76 11.22 0.50
C VAL A 205 5.05 9.73 0.46
N SER A 206 6.26 9.37 0.84
CA SER A 206 6.68 7.97 1.02
C SER A 206 6.94 7.67 2.50
N TRP A 207 6.16 6.79 3.08
CA TRP A 207 6.45 6.23 4.39
C TRP A 207 7.32 4.98 4.22
N TYR A 208 8.53 5.03 4.77
CA TYR A 208 9.52 3.94 4.79
C TYR A 208 9.62 3.13 3.49
N GLY A 209 9.53 3.78 2.34
CA GLY A 209 9.72 3.14 1.02
C GLY A 209 11.18 3.14 0.61
N PRO A 210 11.70 2.04 0.01
CA PRO A 210 13.05 2.03 -0.55
C PRO A 210 13.16 2.95 -1.77
N CYS A 211 14.33 3.56 -1.97
CA CYS A 211 14.56 4.47 -3.08
C CYS A 211 15.54 3.95 -4.14
N ASP A 212 16.34 2.95 -3.81
CA ASP A 212 17.36 2.41 -4.71
C ASP A 212 17.56 0.91 -4.45
N PHE A 213 17.61 0.11 -5.51
CA PHE A 213 17.88 -1.33 -5.46
C PHE A 213 19.26 -1.69 -6.02
N GLU A 214 19.97 -0.76 -6.67
CA GLU A 214 21.32 -1.00 -7.17
C GLU A 214 22.36 -0.96 -6.03
N GLN A 215 22.13 -0.10 -5.04
CA GLN A 215 23.07 0.10 -3.91
C GLN A 215 22.79 -0.93 -2.81
N GLU A 216 23.59 -1.99 -2.79
CA GLU A 216 23.44 -3.11 -1.85
C GLU A 216 23.52 -2.68 -0.39
N ASP A 217 24.46 -1.79 -0.07
CA ASP A 217 24.71 -1.31 1.30
C ASP A 217 23.52 -0.59 1.93
N LEU A 218 22.57 -0.10 1.13
CA LEU A 218 21.35 0.54 1.65
C LEU A 218 20.44 -0.45 2.38
N PHE A 219 20.50 -1.74 2.02
CA PHE A 219 19.69 -2.80 2.61
C PHE A 219 20.39 -3.53 3.75
N ASN A 220 21.70 -3.32 3.93
CA ASN A 220 22.43 -3.94 5.01
C ASN A 220 22.13 -3.23 6.32
N SER A 221 21.41 -3.89 7.22
CA SER A 221 21.35 -3.55 8.64
C SER A 221 22.43 -4.34 9.38
N TYR A 222 22.76 -3.92 10.59
CA TYR A 222 23.84 -4.51 11.40
C TYR A 222 23.73 -6.02 11.62
N ASP A 223 22.50 -6.56 11.49
CA ASP A 223 22.14 -7.95 11.75
C ASP A 223 21.75 -8.75 10.49
N ARG A 224 21.71 -8.13 9.29
CA ARG A 224 21.18 -8.75 8.07
C ARG A 224 21.95 -8.33 6.82
N ALA A 225 23.10 -8.93 6.61
CA ALA A 225 23.81 -8.81 5.35
C ALA A 225 23.02 -9.43 4.19
N GLY A 226 23.13 -8.87 3.00
CA GLY A 226 22.50 -9.40 1.78
C GLY A 226 20.97 -9.26 1.70
N PHE A 227 20.37 -8.38 2.51
CA PHE A 227 18.92 -8.25 2.59
C PHE A 227 18.26 -7.78 1.27
N ARG A 228 18.99 -7.08 0.40
CA ARG A 228 18.52 -6.71 -0.95
C ARG A 228 18.04 -7.93 -1.74
N ASP A 229 18.74 -9.05 -1.65
CA ASP A 229 18.41 -10.26 -2.43
C ASP A 229 17.07 -10.87 -2.03
N ARG A 230 16.53 -10.51 -0.87
CA ARG A 230 15.16 -10.81 -0.49
C ARG A 230 14.13 -10.22 -1.46
N PHE A 231 14.41 -9.06 -2.05
CA PHE A 231 13.52 -8.38 -3.00
C PHE A 231 13.86 -8.71 -4.46
N GLY A 232 15.05 -9.24 -4.72
CA GLY A 232 15.51 -9.60 -6.06
C GLY A 232 14.51 -10.43 -6.85
N PRO A 233 13.96 -11.54 -6.30
CA PRO A 233 12.97 -12.36 -7.00
C PRO A 233 11.68 -11.61 -7.39
N ARG A 234 11.39 -10.47 -6.72
CA ARG A 234 10.22 -9.63 -7.01
C ARG A 234 10.48 -8.59 -8.08
N ILE A 235 11.74 -8.23 -8.29
CA ILE A 235 12.16 -7.28 -9.33
C ILE A 235 12.39 -7.99 -10.64
N VAL A 236 13.07 -9.13 -10.57
CA VAL A 236 13.44 -9.95 -11.73
C VAL A 236 12.30 -10.91 -12.04
N LYS A 237 11.82 -10.91 -13.26
CA LYS A 237 10.80 -11.88 -13.70
C LYS A 237 11.37 -13.29 -13.77
N PRO A 238 10.55 -14.33 -13.53
CA PRO A 238 10.94 -15.71 -13.81
C PRO A 238 11.46 -15.85 -15.26
N GLY A 239 12.60 -16.51 -15.43
CA GLY A 239 13.23 -16.68 -16.75
C GLY A 239 14.09 -15.52 -17.24
N SER A 240 14.18 -14.41 -16.49
CA SER A 240 15.13 -13.34 -16.81
C SER A 240 16.57 -13.82 -16.70
N LYS A 241 17.41 -13.35 -17.62
CA LYS A 241 18.83 -13.66 -17.64
C LYS A 241 19.60 -12.86 -16.60
N PRO A 242 20.76 -13.34 -16.12
CA PRO A 242 21.57 -12.63 -15.12
C PRO A 242 21.93 -11.20 -15.53
N GLU A 243 22.19 -10.95 -16.83
CA GLU A 243 22.50 -9.63 -17.37
C GLU A 243 21.35 -8.63 -17.32
N GLU A 244 20.11 -9.09 -17.21
CA GLU A 244 18.92 -8.24 -17.11
C GLU A 244 18.69 -7.72 -15.68
N LYS A 245 19.37 -8.29 -14.68
CA LYS A 245 19.17 -7.98 -13.26
C LYS A 245 19.44 -6.51 -12.95
N LEU A 246 20.61 -5.99 -13.32
CA LEU A 246 20.98 -4.60 -13.02
C LEU A 246 20.11 -3.57 -13.74
N PRO A 247 19.79 -3.72 -15.05
CA PRO A 247 18.83 -2.84 -15.71
C PRO A 247 17.46 -2.79 -15.03
N LEU A 248 16.92 -3.94 -14.58
CA LEU A 248 15.65 -3.99 -13.88
C LEU A 248 15.72 -3.35 -12.48
N TYR A 249 16.81 -3.55 -11.75
CA TYR A 249 17.05 -2.89 -10.47
C TYR A 249 17.10 -1.37 -10.64
N ARG A 250 17.81 -0.90 -11.67
CA ARG A 250 17.89 0.51 -12.02
C ARG A 250 16.54 1.09 -12.39
N GLU A 251 15.77 0.40 -13.24
CA GLU A 251 14.41 0.83 -13.63
C GLU A 251 13.49 0.94 -12.42
N MET A 252 13.60 0.02 -11.44
CA MET A 252 12.73 0.02 -10.25
C MET A 252 13.24 0.90 -9.10
N SER A 253 14.36 1.59 -9.27
CA SER A 253 14.94 2.49 -8.28
C SER A 253 14.47 3.94 -8.51
N PRO A 254 13.55 4.45 -7.68
CA PRO A 254 12.98 5.81 -7.84
C PRO A 254 14.03 6.91 -7.95
N ILE A 255 15.15 6.75 -7.25
CA ILE A 255 16.24 7.74 -7.22
C ILE A 255 16.83 8.04 -8.60
N ASN A 256 16.70 7.12 -9.56
CA ASN A 256 17.22 7.28 -10.93
C ASN A 256 16.34 8.20 -11.78
N TYR A 257 15.12 8.52 -11.32
CA TYR A 257 14.20 9.45 -11.96
C TYR A 257 14.23 10.85 -11.34
N LEU A 258 15.01 11.02 -10.24
CA LEU A 258 15.09 12.28 -9.53
C LEU A 258 15.87 13.32 -10.36
N THR A 259 15.27 14.50 -10.54
CA THR A 259 15.86 15.67 -11.20
C THR A 259 15.61 16.93 -10.38
N LYS A 260 16.25 18.04 -10.76
CA LYS A 260 15.99 19.36 -10.14
C LYS A 260 14.53 19.83 -10.30
N ASP A 261 13.86 19.37 -11.35
CA ASP A 261 12.49 19.75 -11.73
C ASP A 261 11.45 18.72 -11.25
N SER A 262 11.87 17.72 -10.46
CA SER A 262 10.96 16.74 -9.88
C SER A 262 9.94 17.40 -8.96
N PRO A 263 8.70 16.88 -8.90
CA PRO A 263 7.74 17.34 -7.91
C PRO A 263 8.24 17.09 -6.47
N PRO A 264 7.81 17.92 -5.49
CA PRO A 264 8.20 17.77 -4.10
C PRO A 264 7.89 16.38 -3.52
N LEU A 265 8.88 15.80 -2.83
CA LEU A 265 8.79 14.51 -2.16
C LEU A 265 9.10 14.65 -0.67
N LEU A 266 8.22 14.15 0.19
CA LEU A 266 8.50 13.94 1.61
C LEU A 266 8.73 12.44 1.87
N MET A 267 9.89 12.09 2.39
CA MET A 267 10.16 10.74 2.91
C MET A 267 10.15 10.76 4.43
N ILE A 268 9.39 9.86 5.04
CA ILE A 268 9.37 9.68 6.50
C ILE A 268 9.87 8.28 6.81
N GLN A 269 10.91 8.16 7.65
CA GLN A 269 11.65 6.92 7.87
C GLN A 269 12.01 6.73 9.34
N GLY A 270 11.85 5.51 9.86
CA GLY A 270 12.33 5.13 11.19
C GLY A 270 13.84 4.88 11.23
N ASP A 271 14.51 5.36 12.26
CA ASP A 271 15.98 5.18 12.44
C ASP A 271 16.37 3.74 12.77
N LYS A 272 15.44 2.96 13.32
CA LYS A 272 15.61 1.54 13.69
C LYS A 272 14.94 0.57 12.72
N ASP A 273 14.60 1.04 11.52
CA ASP A 273 13.98 0.19 10.52
C ASP A 273 15.00 -0.79 9.92
N THR A 274 14.82 -2.09 10.22
CA THR A 274 15.66 -3.19 9.71
C THR A 274 15.08 -3.84 8.45
N THR A 275 13.87 -3.42 8.02
CA THR A 275 13.24 -3.91 6.78
C THR A 275 13.63 -3.03 5.60
N ILE A 276 13.47 -1.73 5.75
CA ILE A 276 13.95 -0.70 4.82
C ILE A 276 14.79 0.27 5.64
N PRO A 277 16.12 0.09 5.69
CA PRO A 277 16.97 0.88 6.54
C PRO A 277 16.91 2.39 6.27
N VAL A 278 17.09 3.17 7.31
CA VAL A 278 17.12 4.65 7.26
C VAL A 278 18.11 5.21 6.23
N LYS A 279 19.09 4.41 5.84
CA LYS A 279 20.08 4.72 4.80
C LYS A 279 19.42 5.15 3.48
N HIS A 280 18.25 4.58 3.14
CA HIS A 280 17.50 4.98 1.94
C HIS A 280 17.08 6.45 2.00
N ALA A 281 16.57 6.93 3.13
CA ALA A 281 16.18 8.33 3.28
C ALA A 281 17.40 9.27 3.18
N TYR A 282 18.49 8.96 3.85
CA TYR A 282 19.73 9.76 3.77
C TYR A 282 20.35 9.73 2.37
N TYR A 283 20.32 8.59 1.69
CA TYR A 283 20.85 8.48 0.34
C TYR A 283 20.03 9.33 -0.65
N MET A 284 18.70 9.26 -0.56
CA MET A 284 17.82 10.12 -1.34
C MET A 284 18.07 11.61 -1.05
N GLN A 285 18.21 12.00 0.22
CA GLN A 285 18.50 13.38 0.62
C GLN A 285 19.83 13.87 0.02
N LYS A 286 20.89 13.06 0.10
CA LYS A 286 22.21 13.39 -0.47
C LYS A 286 22.12 13.61 -1.99
N LYS A 287 21.42 12.72 -2.70
CA LYS A 287 21.21 12.84 -4.14
C LYS A 287 20.38 14.09 -4.49
N ALA A 288 19.33 14.33 -3.74
CA ALA A 288 18.47 15.50 -3.92
C ALA A 288 19.24 16.81 -3.72
N ALA A 289 20.06 16.90 -2.68
CA ALA A 289 20.91 18.07 -2.43
C ALA A 289 21.87 18.33 -3.60
N ALA A 290 22.52 17.28 -4.13
CA ALA A 290 23.42 17.39 -5.26
C ALA A 290 22.71 17.87 -6.55
N LEU A 291 21.45 17.48 -6.76
CA LEU A 291 20.63 17.86 -7.91
C LEU A 291 19.82 19.14 -7.69
N LYS A 292 19.79 19.66 -6.45
CA LYS A 292 18.85 20.72 -6.01
C LYS A 292 17.39 20.35 -6.22
N ALA A 293 17.07 19.07 -6.02
CA ALA A 293 15.72 18.53 -6.13
C ALA A 293 14.92 18.76 -4.84
N PRO A 294 13.60 18.99 -4.90
CA PRO A 294 12.78 19.32 -3.73
C PRO A 294 12.40 18.06 -2.94
N VAL A 295 13.34 17.51 -2.20
CA VAL A 295 13.11 16.35 -1.32
C VAL A 295 13.33 16.75 0.14
N GLU A 296 12.35 16.45 0.96
CA GLU A 296 12.41 16.59 2.41
C GLU A 296 12.42 15.23 3.07
N ILE A 297 13.19 15.08 4.16
CA ILE A 297 13.15 13.86 4.97
C ILE A 297 12.76 14.18 6.41
N MET A 298 12.06 13.25 7.04
CA MET A 298 11.75 13.26 8.46
C MET A 298 12.16 11.92 9.05
N ILE A 299 13.07 11.93 10.00
CA ILE A 299 13.52 10.73 10.70
C ILE A 299 12.78 10.59 12.02
N ILE A 300 12.26 9.40 12.27
CA ILE A 300 11.54 9.03 13.49
C ILE A 300 12.48 8.19 14.34
N GLN A 301 12.90 8.74 15.48
CA GLN A 301 13.78 8.06 16.42
C GLN A 301 13.06 6.88 17.08
N HIS A 302 13.77 5.83 17.41
CA HIS A 302 13.27 4.63 18.06
C HIS A 302 12.21 3.86 17.28
N ALA A 303 12.00 4.20 16.01
CA ALA A 303 10.99 3.60 15.15
C ALA A 303 11.57 2.55 14.21
N GLY A 304 11.08 1.33 14.31
CA GLY A 304 11.24 0.29 13.29
C GLY A 304 10.21 0.40 12.17
N HIS A 305 10.19 -0.60 11.29
CA HIS A 305 9.22 -0.66 10.19
C HIS A 305 7.77 -0.58 10.69
N ASN A 306 6.91 0.13 9.97
CA ASN A 306 5.51 0.41 10.35
C ASN A 306 5.36 1.20 11.66
N TRP A 307 6.33 2.05 11.99
CA TRP A 307 6.35 2.85 13.22
C TRP A 307 6.29 1.99 14.48
N ARG A 308 6.87 0.78 14.43
CA ARG A 308 6.98 -0.09 15.59
C ARG A 308 8.03 0.50 16.55
N LYS A 309 7.64 0.68 17.81
CA LYS A 309 8.57 1.01 18.88
C LYS A 309 9.65 -0.09 19.01
N VAL A 310 10.92 0.30 19.12
CA VAL A 310 12.03 -0.64 19.25
C VAL A 310 12.63 -0.60 20.65
N ASP A 311 13.20 0.51 21.08
CA ASP A 311 13.93 0.65 22.34
C ASP A 311 13.36 1.73 23.26
N ALA A 312 12.73 2.76 22.72
CA ALA A 312 12.05 3.82 23.45
C ALA A 312 10.75 4.21 22.72
N ASP A 313 9.98 5.16 23.26
CA ASP A 313 8.85 5.73 22.54
C ASP A 313 9.34 6.45 21.29
N ILE A 314 8.59 6.32 20.21
CA ILE A 314 8.99 6.93 18.95
C ILE A 314 8.92 8.46 19.04
N GLU A 315 9.94 9.14 18.51
CA GLU A 315 10.06 10.59 18.52
C GLU A 315 10.39 11.10 17.11
N PRO A 316 9.59 11.99 16.54
CA PRO A 316 8.30 12.49 17.04
C PRO A 316 7.18 11.44 16.98
N SER A 317 6.09 11.69 17.72
CA SER A 317 4.97 10.75 17.87
C SER A 317 4.22 10.46 16.56
N ARG A 318 3.37 9.42 16.57
CA ARG A 318 2.52 9.08 15.41
C ARG A 318 1.60 10.21 14.99
N GLU A 319 1.10 10.99 15.94
CA GLU A 319 0.25 12.17 15.69
C GLU A 319 1.02 13.24 14.91
N VAL A 320 2.29 13.45 15.23
CA VAL A 320 3.17 14.39 14.51
C VAL A 320 3.48 13.88 13.11
N ILE A 321 3.71 12.57 12.92
CA ILE A 321 3.88 11.96 11.60
C ILE A 321 2.65 12.21 10.72
N VAL A 322 1.45 11.96 11.27
CA VAL A 322 0.17 12.24 10.59
C VAL A 322 0.04 13.71 10.25
N ALA A 323 0.28 14.60 11.21
CA ALA A 323 0.16 16.04 11.01
C ALA A 323 1.14 16.54 9.93
N ARG A 324 2.39 16.07 9.94
CA ARG A 324 3.41 16.42 8.94
C ARG A 324 3.02 15.96 7.53
N THR A 325 2.50 14.73 7.42
CA THR A 325 2.00 14.18 6.15
C THR A 325 0.86 15.02 5.59
N VAL A 326 -0.15 15.30 6.40
CA VAL A 326 -1.30 16.12 5.99
C VAL A 326 -0.87 17.52 5.60
N ARG A 327 -0.03 18.16 6.43
CA ARG A 327 0.48 19.50 6.17
C ARG A 327 1.23 19.59 4.85
N PHE A 328 2.08 18.62 4.55
CA PHE A 328 2.84 18.59 3.30
C PHE A 328 1.93 18.63 2.08
N PHE A 329 0.87 17.84 2.04
CA PHE A 329 -0.08 17.87 0.93
C PHE A 329 -0.88 19.20 0.86
N VAL A 330 -1.31 19.71 2.01
CA VAL A 330 -2.08 20.98 2.06
C VAL A 330 -1.23 22.17 1.61
N ASP A 331 0.04 22.22 2.00
CA ASP A 331 0.94 23.29 1.60
C ASP A 331 1.15 23.30 0.07
N HIS A 332 1.23 22.11 -0.56
CA HIS A 332 1.36 21.97 -2.02
C HIS A 332 0.02 22.07 -2.78
N LEU A 333 -1.12 22.01 -2.09
CA LEU A 333 -2.42 22.30 -2.70
C LEU A 333 -2.63 23.80 -2.91
N ARG A 334 -2.15 24.62 -1.97
CA ARG A 334 -2.34 26.07 -1.96
C ARG A 334 -1.34 26.85 -2.82
N GLY A 335 -0.26 26.22 -3.19
CA GLY A 335 0.80 26.83 -4.00
C GLY A 335 0.59 26.73 -5.52
N HIS A 336 -0.57 26.24 -5.95
CA HIS A 336 -0.92 26.04 -7.37
C HIS A 336 -2.27 26.67 -7.72
#